data_067746e01f02f194802c50bc62566915
#
_entry.id   067746e01f02f194802c50bc62566915
#
_cell.length_a   1.000
_cell.length_b   1.000
_cell.length_c   1.000
_cell.angle_alpha   90.00
_cell.angle_beta   90.00
_cell.angle_gamma   90.00
#
_symmetry.space_group_name_H-M   'P 1'
#
loop_
_entity.id
_entity.type
_entity.pdbx_description
1 polymer ?
#
loop_
_entity_poly.entity_id
_entity_poly.type
_entity_poly.pdbx_seq_one_letter_code
_entity_poly.pdbx_strand_id
1 'polypeptide(L)'
;MARTPGWESEYREYVATRRRPLMRTAYGPIPDAQFAQAQDWQSAYTTSVGDVLVMMGHAEELGGWRCRDCDEEKVAGGTLYRQDYSTDAGATWWFTISFVRDDGSFVNVLESVGAPDQQGARDQRHVSDAQMAALARDPRLTF
;
A
#
# COMPACT_ATOMS: atom_id res chain seq x y z
N MET A 1 -16.52 -7.98 9.60
CA MET A 1 -16.38 -8.09 11.07
C MET A 1 -16.84 -6.78 11.71
N ALA A 2 -17.70 -6.88 12.71
CA ALA A 2 -18.12 -5.67 13.43
C ALA A 2 -16.95 -5.10 14.22
N ARG A 3 -16.71 -3.81 14.13
CA ARG A 3 -15.65 -3.14 14.86
C ARG A 3 -16.11 -2.83 16.30
N THR A 4 -15.18 -2.92 17.24
CA THR A 4 -15.47 -2.56 18.64
C THR A 4 -15.71 -1.06 18.76
N PRO A 5 -16.59 -0.63 19.71
CA PRO A 5 -16.73 0.80 20.01
C PRO A 5 -15.38 1.44 20.33
N GLY A 6 -15.14 2.65 19.79
CA GLY A 6 -13.87 3.36 20.00
C GLY A 6 -12.77 3.02 19.01
N TRP A 7 -13.05 2.18 18.02
CA TRP A 7 -12.06 1.76 17.02
C TRP A 7 -11.45 2.96 16.25
N GLU A 8 -12.18 4.04 16.03
CA GLU A 8 -11.67 5.23 15.33
C GLU A 8 -10.51 5.87 16.07
N SER A 9 -10.60 5.97 17.40
CA SER A 9 -9.50 6.52 18.23
C SER A 9 -8.29 5.62 18.21
N GLU A 10 -8.48 4.30 18.35
CA GLU A 10 -7.41 3.31 18.25
C GLU A 10 -6.76 3.33 16.88
N TYR A 11 -7.55 3.44 15.83
CA TYR A 11 -7.05 3.52 14.47
C TYR A 11 -6.21 4.79 14.23
N ARG A 12 -6.69 5.95 14.68
CA ARG A 12 -5.92 7.21 14.57
C ARG A 12 -4.59 7.12 15.28
N GLU A 13 -4.57 6.54 16.49
CA GLU A 13 -3.34 6.30 17.23
C GLU A 13 -2.42 5.36 16.47
N TYR A 14 -2.94 4.28 15.93
CA TYR A 14 -2.20 3.33 15.12
C TYR A 14 -1.57 4.00 13.90
N VAL A 15 -2.33 4.83 13.18
CA VAL A 15 -1.80 5.59 12.03
C VAL A 15 -0.67 6.52 12.47
N ALA A 16 -0.88 7.29 13.53
CA ALA A 16 0.09 8.26 14.00
C ALA A 16 1.37 7.62 14.55
N THR A 17 1.23 6.52 15.28
CA THR A 17 2.35 5.90 16.02
C THR A 17 3.07 4.80 15.25
N ARG A 18 2.41 4.15 14.30
CA ARG A 18 2.99 3.04 13.53
C ARG A 18 3.07 3.30 12.04
N ARG A 19 1.93 3.53 11.37
CA ARG A 19 1.93 3.64 9.90
C ARG A 19 2.65 4.85 9.37
N ARG A 20 2.34 6.04 9.89
CA ARG A 20 2.95 7.27 9.41
C ARG A 20 4.47 7.28 9.58
N PRO A 21 5.03 6.95 10.76
CA PRO A 21 6.48 6.86 10.92
C PRO A 21 7.12 5.82 10.00
N LEU A 22 6.49 4.65 9.81
CA LEU A 22 7.01 3.60 8.94
C LEU A 22 7.00 4.03 7.47
N MET A 23 5.94 4.67 6.99
CA MET A 23 5.88 5.20 5.63
C MET A 23 6.95 6.27 5.42
N ARG A 24 7.13 7.17 6.39
CA ARG A 24 8.14 8.22 6.33
C ARG A 24 9.56 7.64 6.30
N THR A 25 9.82 6.63 7.12
CA THR A 25 11.12 5.95 7.15
C THR A 25 11.38 5.16 5.87
N ALA A 26 10.39 4.44 5.38
CA ALA A 26 10.51 3.58 4.20
C ALA A 26 10.71 4.38 2.92
N TYR A 27 9.97 5.47 2.77
CA TYR A 27 9.97 6.26 1.53
C TYR A 27 10.89 7.48 1.57
N GLY A 28 11.31 7.89 2.77
CA GLY A 28 12.05 9.13 2.95
C GLY A 28 11.17 10.36 2.66
N PRO A 29 11.77 11.54 2.46
CA PRO A 29 11.02 12.72 2.09
C PRO A 29 10.49 12.58 0.66
N ILE A 30 9.18 12.73 0.51
CA ILE A 30 8.51 12.76 -0.79
C ILE A 30 8.16 14.20 -1.08
N PRO A 31 8.74 14.83 -2.14
CA PRO A 31 8.41 16.20 -2.50
C PRO A 31 6.90 16.38 -2.71
N ASP A 32 6.36 17.47 -2.19
CA ASP A 32 4.95 17.83 -2.29
C ASP A 32 3.96 16.84 -1.66
N ALA A 33 4.45 15.85 -0.91
CA ALA A 33 3.59 14.87 -0.28
C ALA A 33 2.90 15.43 0.96
N GLN A 34 1.59 15.22 1.05
CA GLN A 34 0.78 15.53 2.20
C GLN A 34 0.15 14.25 2.74
N PHE A 35 0.27 14.03 4.05
CA PHE A 35 -0.37 12.87 4.66
C PHE A 35 -1.87 13.08 4.72
N ALA A 36 -2.62 12.15 4.13
CA ALA A 36 -4.06 12.11 4.17
C ALA A 36 -4.52 10.74 4.66
N GLN A 37 -5.45 10.73 5.62
CA GLN A 37 -6.12 9.52 6.04
C GLN A 37 -7.35 9.35 5.16
N ALA A 38 -7.29 8.44 4.19
CA ALA A 38 -8.38 8.27 3.24
C ALA A 38 -9.52 7.42 3.82
N GLN A 39 -9.21 6.32 4.52
CA GLN A 39 -10.18 5.38 5.09
C GLN A 39 -9.58 4.67 6.30
N ASP A 40 -10.44 4.01 7.07
CA ASP A 40 -10.06 3.34 8.33
C ASP A 40 -9.03 2.20 8.19
N TRP A 41 -8.86 1.62 7.02
CA TRP A 41 -7.89 0.55 6.73
C TRP A 41 -6.80 0.98 5.75
N GLN A 42 -6.75 2.26 5.42
CA GLN A 42 -5.88 2.81 4.41
C GLN A 42 -5.24 4.11 4.91
N SER A 43 -3.93 4.23 4.72
CA SER A 43 -3.19 5.47 4.95
C SER A 43 -2.54 5.91 3.66
N ALA A 44 -2.55 7.21 3.40
CA ALA A 44 -2.08 7.73 2.12
C ALA A 44 -1.22 8.99 2.28
N TYR A 45 -0.24 9.12 1.39
CA TYR A 45 0.35 10.41 1.03
C TYR A 45 -0.21 10.82 -0.33
N THR A 46 -0.70 12.04 -0.43
CA THR A 46 -1.07 12.65 -1.70
C THR A 46 0.13 13.42 -2.25
N THR A 47 0.45 13.19 -3.50
CA THR A 47 1.55 13.86 -4.21
C THR A 47 1.02 14.66 -5.40
N SER A 48 1.88 15.44 -6.04
CA SER A 48 1.51 16.22 -7.22
C SER A 48 1.13 15.37 -8.44
N VAL A 49 1.53 14.09 -8.49
CA VAL A 49 1.28 13.19 -9.63
C VAL A 49 0.34 12.04 -9.27
N GLY A 50 0.05 11.82 -8.01
CA GLY A 50 -0.81 10.72 -7.55
C GLY A 50 -0.70 10.47 -6.06
N ASP A 51 -1.02 9.25 -5.63
CA ASP A 51 -1.06 8.85 -4.23
C ASP A 51 -0.07 7.72 -3.95
N VAL A 52 0.46 7.70 -2.72
CA VAL A 52 1.21 6.57 -2.18
C VAL A 52 0.44 6.05 -0.97
N LEU A 53 0.04 4.78 -1.01
CA LEU A 53 -0.92 4.22 -0.05
C LEU A 53 -0.40 2.95 0.62
N VAL A 54 -0.88 2.73 1.84
CA VAL A 54 -0.75 1.46 2.56
C VAL A 54 -2.13 1.01 3.02
N MET A 55 -2.51 -0.22 2.65
CA MET A 55 -3.75 -0.85 3.08
C MET A 55 -3.42 -2.14 3.82
N MET A 56 -4.22 -2.49 4.82
CA MET A 56 -4.03 -3.68 5.63
C MET A 56 -5.36 -4.36 5.91
N GLY A 57 -5.32 -5.68 6.06
CA GLY A 57 -6.50 -6.46 6.36
C GLY A 57 -6.20 -7.95 6.42
N HIS A 58 -7.27 -8.74 6.40
CA HIS A 58 -7.20 -10.20 6.29
C HIS A 58 -7.79 -10.63 4.95
N ALA A 59 -7.15 -11.58 4.28
CA ALA A 59 -7.59 -12.09 2.98
C ALA A 59 -9.03 -12.62 3.02
N GLU A 60 -9.47 -13.15 4.14
CA GLU A 60 -10.84 -13.63 4.35
C GLU A 60 -11.89 -12.51 4.19
N GLU A 61 -11.57 -11.29 4.60
CA GLU A 61 -12.47 -10.13 4.49
C GLU A 61 -12.70 -9.72 3.04
N LEU A 62 -11.81 -10.14 2.15
CA LEU A 62 -11.89 -9.88 0.70
C LEU A 62 -12.48 -11.07 -0.08
N GLY A 63 -13.09 -12.05 0.60
CA GLY A 63 -13.65 -13.23 -0.05
C GLY A 63 -12.61 -14.20 -0.60
N GLY A 64 -11.41 -14.23 0.00
CA GLY A 64 -10.28 -15.01 -0.50
C GLY A 64 -9.54 -14.24 -1.61
N TRP A 65 -8.77 -13.25 -1.21
CA TRP A 65 -8.00 -12.44 -2.14
C TRP A 65 -7.07 -13.30 -3.00
N ARG A 66 -7.13 -13.10 -4.31
CA ARG A 66 -6.21 -13.70 -5.27
C ARG A 66 -5.78 -12.65 -6.27
N CYS A 67 -4.49 -12.54 -6.46
CA CYS A 67 -3.95 -11.70 -7.51
C CYS A 67 -3.94 -12.47 -8.83
N ARG A 68 -4.57 -11.87 -9.86
CA ARG A 68 -4.50 -12.40 -11.23
C ARG A 68 -3.39 -11.69 -11.96
N ASP A 69 -2.60 -12.43 -12.72
CA ASP A 69 -1.53 -11.89 -13.58
C ASP A 69 -0.47 -11.11 -12.78
N CYS A 70 -0.21 -11.53 -11.55
CA CYS A 70 0.82 -10.96 -10.70
C CYS A 70 2.12 -11.75 -10.80
N ASP A 71 3.23 -11.05 -10.66
CA ASP A 71 4.49 -11.68 -10.30
C ASP A 71 4.40 -12.13 -8.84
N GLU A 72 4.74 -13.38 -8.58
CA GLU A 72 4.61 -14.01 -7.26
C GLU A 72 5.98 -14.48 -6.78
N GLU A 73 6.35 -14.11 -5.56
CA GLU A 73 7.60 -14.52 -4.94
C GLU A 73 7.33 -14.97 -3.51
N LYS A 74 7.71 -16.22 -3.21
CA LYS A 74 7.66 -16.71 -1.84
C LYS A 74 8.87 -16.22 -1.07
N VAL A 75 8.60 -15.66 0.12
CA VAL A 75 9.60 -15.12 1.02
C VAL A 75 9.35 -15.62 2.44
N ALA A 76 10.24 -15.30 3.35
CA ALA A 76 10.03 -15.69 4.75
C ALA A 76 8.72 -15.09 5.28
N GLY A 77 7.83 -15.93 5.81
CA GLY A 77 6.58 -15.53 6.45
C GLY A 77 5.39 -15.30 5.53
N GLY A 78 5.54 -15.46 4.22
CA GLY A 78 4.42 -15.26 3.29
C GLY A 78 4.83 -15.17 1.82
N THR A 79 3.99 -14.50 1.05
CA THR A 79 4.18 -14.35 -0.40
C THR A 79 4.05 -12.88 -0.78
N LEU A 80 5.01 -12.39 -1.59
CA LEU A 80 4.93 -11.09 -2.24
C LEU A 80 4.27 -11.23 -3.61
N TYR A 81 3.36 -10.31 -3.89
CA TYR A 81 2.72 -10.19 -5.20
C TYR A 81 3.00 -8.80 -5.75
N ARG A 82 3.36 -8.72 -7.01
CA ARG A 82 3.62 -7.46 -7.70
C ARG A 82 2.76 -7.37 -8.95
N GLN A 83 2.13 -6.20 -9.15
CA GLN A 83 1.34 -5.94 -10.34
C GLN A 83 1.36 -4.45 -10.69
N ASP A 84 1.49 -4.18 -11.99
CA ASP A 84 1.26 -2.86 -12.57
C ASP A 84 -0.02 -2.93 -13.40
N TYR A 85 -0.91 -1.96 -13.25
CA TYR A 85 -2.13 -1.90 -14.05
C TYR A 85 -2.57 -0.45 -14.26
N SER A 86 -3.45 -0.24 -15.22
CA SER A 86 -3.99 1.08 -15.50
C SER A 86 -5.49 1.14 -15.28
N THR A 87 -5.98 2.34 -14.97
CA THR A 87 -7.38 2.69 -14.89
C THR A 87 -7.63 3.97 -15.68
N ASP A 88 -8.89 4.40 -15.79
CA ASP A 88 -9.28 5.63 -16.51
C ASP A 88 -8.78 5.65 -17.96
N ALA A 89 -9.00 4.54 -18.67
CA ALA A 89 -8.58 4.36 -20.07
C ALA A 89 -7.06 4.56 -20.28
N GLY A 90 -6.24 4.19 -19.29
CA GLY A 90 -4.79 4.31 -19.35
C GLY A 90 -4.23 5.64 -18.87
N ALA A 91 -5.07 6.50 -18.28
CA ALA A 91 -4.61 7.80 -17.77
C ALA A 91 -4.05 7.74 -16.36
N THR A 92 -4.37 6.69 -15.60
CA THR A 92 -3.81 6.46 -14.26
C THR A 92 -3.16 5.09 -14.20
N TRP A 93 -1.93 5.06 -13.74
CA TRP A 93 -1.16 3.82 -13.57
C TRP A 93 -0.99 3.51 -12.10
N TRP A 94 -1.16 2.24 -11.76
CA TRP A 94 -1.04 1.73 -10.40
C TRP A 94 0.11 0.75 -10.33
N PHE A 95 1.01 0.99 -9.38
CA PHE A 95 2.12 0.10 -9.06
C PHE A 95 1.85 -0.47 -7.69
N THR A 96 1.69 -1.79 -7.60
CA THR A 96 1.27 -2.44 -6.36
C THR A 96 2.24 -3.53 -5.95
N ILE A 97 2.50 -3.62 -4.65
CA ILE A 97 3.15 -4.75 -4.01
C ILE A 97 2.30 -5.15 -2.80
N SER A 98 1.92 -6.41 -2.75
CA SER A 98 1.15 -6.97 -1.64
C SER A 98 1.96 -8.06 -0.97
N PHE A 99 1.99 -8.04 0.36
CA PHE A 99 2.54 -9.13 1.15
C PHE A 99 1.40 -9.83 1.88
N VAL A 100 1.15 -11.08 1.51
CA VAL A 100 0.16 -11.92 2.18
C VAL A 100 0.91 -12.86 3.10
N ARG A 101 0.69 -12.70 4.39
CA ARG A 101 1.34 -13.52 5.42
C ARG A 101 0.71 -14.90 5.51
N ASP A 102 1.45 -15.85 6.05
CA ASP A 102 0.99 -17.23 6.23
C ASP A 102 -0.25 -17.31 7.12
N ASP A 103 -0.49 -16.33 7.99
CA ASP A 103 -1.69 -16.25 8.85
C ASP A 103 -2.93 -15.66 8.13
N GLY A 104 -2.80 -15.28 6.86
CA GLY A 104 -3.87 -14.69 6.06
C GLY A 104 -3.99 -13.18 6.17
N SER A 105 -3.23 -12.52 7.04
CA SER A 105 -3.17 -11.06 7.05
C SER A 105 -2.38 -10.54 5.84
N PHE A 106 -2.69 -9.34 5.39
CA PHE A 106 -1.98 -8.76 4.27
C PHE A 106 -1.65 -7.28 4.48
N VAL A 107 -0.60 -6.85 3.83
CA VAL A 107 -0.25 -5.44 3.66
C VAL A 107 -0.15 -5.19 2.16
N ASN A 108 -0.92 -4.25 1.67
CA ASN A 108 -0.89 -3.82 0.28
C ASN A 108 -0.33 -2.41 0.21
N VAL A 109 0.75 -2.25 -0.53
CA VAL A 109 1.41 -0.96 -0.75
C VAL A 109 1.27 -0.62 -2.22
N LEU A 110 0.86 0.61 -2.51
CA LEU A 110 0.65 1.01 -3.89
C LEU A 110 0.95 2.49 -4.11
N GLU A 111 1.32 2.79 -5.34
CA GLU A 111 1.47 4.15 -5.82
C GLU A 111 0.63 4.34 -7.08
N SER A 112 -0.17 5.38 -7.13
CA SER A 112 -0.88 5.80 -8.34
C SER A 112 -0.15 6.97 -8.99
N VAL A 113 -0.07 6.97 -10.30
CA VAL A 113 0.58 8.04 -11.08
C VAL A 113 -0.29 8.37 -12.28
N GLY A 114 -0.66 9.65 -12.42
CA GLY A 114 -1.32 10.16 -13.62
C GLY A 114 -0.29 10.37 -14.72
N ALA A 115 -0.41 9.63 -15.83
CA ALA A 115 0.48 9.73 -16.96
C ALA A 115 -0.17 9.12 -18.21
N PRO A 116 0.22 9.56 -19.44
CA PRO A 116 -0.38 9.05 -20.67
C PRO A 116 0.00 7.62 -21.01
N ASP A 117 1.11 7.08 -20.47
CA ASP A 117 1.56 5.72 -20.71
C ASP A 117 2.34 5.16 -19.50
N GLN A 118 2.62 3.87 -19.56
CA GLN A 118 3.29 3.16 -18.47
C GLN A 118 4.71 3.66 -18.22
N GLN A 119 5.46 3.94 -19.25
CA GLN A 119 6.84 4.41 -19.09
C GLN A 119 6.87 5.81 -18.48
N GLY A 120 6.01 6.72 -18.91
CA GLY A 120 5.87 8.04 -18.31
C GLY A 120 5.47 7.96 -16.85
N ALA A 121 4.58 7.03 -16.48
CA ALA A 121 4.21 6.80 -15.11
C ALA A 121 5.40 6.30 -14.27
N ARG A 122 6.16 5.34 -14.77
CA ARG A 122 7.36 4.83 -14.08
C ARG A 122 8.39 5.92 -13.85
N ASP A 123 8.58 6.81 -14.81
CA ASP A 123 9.53 7.90 -14.70
C ASP A 123 9.14 8.94 -13.64
N GLN A 124 7.85 9.01 -13.29
CA GLN A 124 7.33 9.96 -12.31
C GLN A 124 7.11 9.35 -10.92
N ARG A 125 7.42 8.08 -10.72
CA ARG A 125 7.24 7.43 -9.41
C ARG A 125 8.14 8.07 -8.35
N HIS A 126 7.58 8.22 -7.14
CA HIS A 126 8.30 8.72 -5.96
C HIS A 126 8.95 7.60 -5.16
N VAL A 127 8.43 6.38 -5.25
CA VAL A 127 8.88 5.24 -4.47
C VAL A 127 9.27 4.08 -5.39
N SER A 128 10.26 3.30 -4.98
CA SER A 128 10.70 2.13 -5.74
C SER A 128 9.96 0.88 -5.31
N ASP A 129 9.99 -0.16 -6.15
CA ASP A 129 9.48 -1.48 -5.80
C ASP A 129 10.17 -2.03 -4.54
N ALA A 130 11.48 -1.81 -4.40
CA ALA A 130 12.22 -2.26 -3.22
C ALA A 130 11.74 -1.56 -1.93
N GLN A 131 11.49 -0.26 -1.98
CA GLN A 131 10.93 0.47 -0.85
C GLN A 131 9.53 -0.03 -0.49
N MET A 132 8.69 -0.27 -1.48
CA MET A 132 7.35 -0.80 -1.28
C MET A 132 7.37 -2.21 -0.67
N ALA A 133 8.23 -3.09 -1.18
CA ALA A 133 8.38 -4.44 -0.65
C ALA A 133 8.89 -4.43 0.80
N ALA A 134 9.84 -3.59 1.12
CA ALA A 134 10.38 -3.44 2.47
C ALA A 134 9.28 -2.98 3.45
N LEU A 135 8.47 -2.01 3.04
CA LEU A 135 7.35 -1.54 3.86
C LEU A 135 6.27 -2.63 4.02
N ALA A 136 5.89 -3.29 2.94
CA ALA A 136 4.88 -4.35 2.99
C ALA A 136 5.27 -5.50 3.92
N ARG A 137 6.57 -5.79 4.03
CA ARG A 137 7.11 -6.87 4.86
C ARG A 137 7.44 -6.44 6.29
N ASP A 138 7.29 -5.17 6.63
CA ASP A 138 7.65 -4.69 7.96
C ASP A 138 6.72 -5.33 9.02
N PRO A 139 7.27 -6.09 9.99
CA PRO A 139 6.45 -6.78 10.97
C PRO A 139 5.71 -5.85 11.94
N ARG A 140 6.07 -4.59 11.99
CA ARG A 140 5.38 -3.58 12.81
C ARG A 140 4.04 -3.16 12.21
N LEU A 141 3.79 -3.44 10.90
CA LEU A 141 2.50 -3.22 10.26
C LEU A 141 1.57 -4.40 10.55
N THR A 142 0.99 -4.40 11.73
CA THR A 142 0.01 -5.39 12.18
C THR A 142 -1.12 -4.68 12.94
N PHE A 143 -2.29 -5.26 12.90
CA PHE A 143 -3.37 -4.89 13.79
C PHE A 143 -3.37 -5.76 15.03
#